data_26178325a9512c1bab5f297f5dbcff9b
#
_entry.id   26178325a9512c1bab5f297f5dbcff9b
#
_cell.length_a   1.000
_cell.length_b   1.000
_cell.length_c   1.000
_cell.angle_alpha   90.00
_cell.angle_beta   90.00
_cell.angle_gamma   90.00
#
_symmetry.space_group_name_H-M   'P 1'
#
loop_
_entity.id
_entity.type
_entity.pdbx_description
1 polymer ?
#
loop_
_entity_poly.entity_id
_entity_poly.type
_entity_poly.pdbx_seq_one_letter_code
_entity_poly.pdbx_strand_id
1 'polypeptide(L)'
;MNILVFAEKFTALNELCSGARQIGDRVEAVVIGPVEGQDITGADKIWAIPAQSGAMLEDYTETLAALLSKVEPDIMLVQPTKRCKLIAGRLAAMLGASVITDVMELSKNGDAKRMVYGGAAISTEKAATTTAIVMVGPGVLGGATQSNTSNNEAETFNFIEPKIKLIVIRKEQKPKVFVDLPNAKRVVGVGRGFVKAEDLEIAHQLAEVIGGEVGCSRPIAEGEKWMPKETYIGVSGLMLSPEVYFALGISGQVQHMVGINRSKVVIAINKDKNAPIFKQADYGIVGDLYKIVPALTSKLK
;
A
#
# COMPACT_ATOMS: atom_id res chain seq x y z
N MET A 1 -3.64 7.16 24.30
CA MET A 1 -3.19 7.78 23.05
C MET A 1 -4.40 8.07 22.17
N ASN A 2 -4.54 9.33 21.73
CA ASN A 2 -5.63 9.79 20.88
C ASN A 2 -5.19 9.71 19.42
N ILE A 3 -5.99 9.06 18.58
CA ILE A 3 -5.65 8.82 17.19
C ILE A 3 -6.72 9.43 16.29
N LEU A 4 -6.28 10.25 15.31
CA LEU A 4 -7.11 10.74 14.22
C LEU A 4 -6.79 9.95 12.95
N VAL A 5 -7.80 9.42 12.26
CA VAL A 5 -7.61 8.58 11.07
C VAL A 5 -8.12 9.31 9.83
N PHE A 6 -7.31 9.32 8.78
CA PHE A 6 -7.67 9.88 7.48
C PHE A 6 -7.30 8.93 6.33
N ALA A 7 -8.24 8.66 5.47
CA ALA A 7 -8.02 7.84 4.26
C ALA A 7 -8.84 8.37 3.08
N GLU A 8 -8.34 8.14 1.88
CA GLU A 8 -9.02 8.48 0.63
C GLU A 8 -10.19 7.51 0.32
N LYS A 9 -10.10 6.26 0.81
CA LYS A 9 -11.10 5.21 0.57
C LYS A 9 -11.71 4.75 1.90
N PHE A 10 -13.04 4.56 1.93
CA PHE A 10 -13.76 4.08 3.11
C PHE A 10 -13.27 2.72 3.61
N THR A 11 -12.94 1.80 2.70
CA THR A 11 -12.39 0.49 3.09
C THR A 11 -11.08 0.62 3.87
N ALA A 12 -10.20 1.51 3.44
CA ALA A 12 -8.95 1.78 4.14
C ALA A 12 -9.18 2.57 5.45
N LEU A 13 -10.17 3.47 5.48
CA LEU A 13 -10.55 4.19 6.69
C LEU A 13 -10.99 3.20 7.78
N ASN A 14 -11.89 2.27 7.45
CA ASN A 14 -12.38 1.25 8.38
C ASN A 14 -11.27 0.32 8.88
N GLU A 15 -10.38 -0.09 7.98
CA GLU A 15 -9.22 -0.91 8.35
C GLU A 15 -8.30 -0.17 9.32
N LEU A 16 -7.97 1.09 9.03
CA LEU A 16 -7.10 1.90 9.89
C LEU A 16 -7.76 2.23 11.22
N CYS A 17 -9.06 2.55 11.26
CA CYS A 17 -9.79 2.78 12.51
C CYS A 17 -9.81 1.52 13.40
N SER A 18 -10.14 0.37 12.80
CA SER A 18 -10.14 -0.92 13.52
C SER A 18 -8.75 -1.29 14.05
N GLY A 19 -7.72 -1.06 13.26
CA GLY A 19 -6.33 -1.27 13.68
C GLY A 19 -5.87 -0.28 14.76
N ALA A 20 -6.29 0.99 14.67
CA ALA A 20 -6.00 2.04 15.64
C ALA A 20 -6.51 1.69 17.04
N ARG A 21 -7.62 0.95 17.15
CA ARG A 21 -8.15 0.45 18.43
C ARG A 21 -7.19 -0.45 19.21
N GLN A 22 -6.27 -1.10 18.52
CA GLN A 22 -5.30 -1.97 19.18
C GLN A 22 -4.20 -1.18 19.91
N ILE A 23 -3.98 0.08 19.50
CA ILE A 23 -2.88 0.91 19.98
C ILE A 23 -3.34 2.20 20.64
N GLY A 24 -4.56 2.69 20.38
CA GLY A 24 -5.11 3.93 20.91
C GLY A 24 -6.28 3.73 21.87
N ASP A 25 -6.47 4.70 22.77
CA ASP A 25 -7.58 4.74 23.72
C ASP A 25 -8.81 5.40 23.11
N ARG A 26 -8.59 6.37 22.23
CA ARG A 26 -9.62 7.11 21.49
C ARG A 26 -9.25 7.18 20.01
N VAL A 27 -10.20 6.84 19.15
CA VAL A 27 -10.05 6.84 17.69
C VAL A 27 -11.11 7.72 17.07
N GLU A 28 -10.70 8.74 16.35
CA GLU A 28 -11.57 9.64 15.60
C GLU A 28 -11.28 9.50 14.10
N ALA A 29 -12.31 9.56 13.28
CA ALA A 29 -12.19 9.44 11.82
C ALA A 29 -12.52 10.75 11.12
N VAL A 30 -11.82 11.04 10.02
CA VAL A 30 -12.13 12.18 9.14
C VAL A 30 -12.69 11.66 7.83
N VAL A 31 -13.85 12.19 7.44
CA VAL A 31 -14.52 11.89 6.18
C VAL A 31 -14.74 13.17 5.40
N ILE A 32 -14.36 13.18 4.13
CA ILE A 32 -14.68 14.26 3.19
C ILE A 32 -15.83 13.77 2.31
N GLY A 33 -16.98 14.42 2.45
CA GLY A 33 -18.21 14.06 1.76
C GLY A 33 -19.30 13.49 2.68
N PRO A 34 -20.33 12.85 2.11
CA PRO A 34 -21.46 12.34 2.86
C PRO A 34 -21.04 11.14 3.73
N VAL A 35 -21.49 11.15 4.98
CA VAL A 35 -21.32 10.05 5.93
C VAL A 35 -22.55 9.14 5.95
N GLU A 36 -23.70 9.65 5.54
CA GLU A 36 -24.95 8.91 5.51
C GLU A 36 -24.85 7.64 4.66
N GLY A 37 -25.26 6.51 5.21
CA GLY A 37 -25.19 5.21 4.54
C GLY A 37 -23.80 4.58 4.53
N GLN A 38 -22.80 5.19 5.19
CA GLN A 38 -21.48 4.62 5.34
C GLN A 38 -21.33 4.00 6.74
N ASP A 39 -21.01 2.73 6.76
CA ASP A 39 -20.69 2.02 8.02
C ASP A 39 -19.21 2.21 8.34
N ILE A 40 -18.92 3.15 9.28
CA ILE A 40 -17.56 3.43 9.73
C ILE A 40 -17.35 2.73 11.06
N THR A 41 -16.55 1.67 11.01
CA THR A 41 -16.26 0.82 12.17
C THR A 41 -14.98 1.25 12.88
N GLY A 42 -14.93 1.08 14.20
CA GLY A 42 -13.73 1.31 14.99
C GLY A 42 -13.44 2.77 15.37
N ALA A 43 -14.24 3.74 14.94
CA ALA A 43 -14.13 5.14 15.38
C ALA A 43 -15.10 5.48 16.52
N ASP A 44 -14.68 6.28 17.48
CA ASP A 44 -15.56 6.85 18.53
C ASP A 44 -16.33 8.06 18.03
N LYS A 45 -15.71 8.82 17.12
CA LYS A 45 -16.26 10.05 16.56
C LYS A 45 -15.87 10.20 15.10
N ILE A 46 -16.77 10.79 14.33
CA ILE A 46 -16.53 11.11 12.91
C ILE A 46 -16.57 12.63 12.72
N TRP A 47 -15.53 13.15 12.10
CA TRP A 47 -15.47 14.51 11.61
C TRP A 47 -15.88 14.51 10.12
N ALA A 48 -17.09 15.02 9.85
CA ALA A 48 -17.60 15.13 8.50
C ALA A 48 -17.26 16.50 7.89
N ILE A 49 -16.44 16.52 6.86
CA ILE A 49 -16.09 17.74 6.12
C ILE A 49 -16.93 17.76 4.84
N PRO A 50 -17.79 18.78 4.62
CA PRO A 50 -18.63 18.85 3.42
C PRO A 50 -17.78 18.87 2.14
N ALA A 51 -18.15 18.01 1.18
CA ALA A 51 -17.51 18.01 -0.13
C ALA A 51 -17.81 19.32 -0.88
N GLN A 52 -16.78 19.95 -1.41
CA GLN A 52 -16.90 21.15 -2.23
C GLN A 52 -16.86 20.80 -3.72
N SER A 53 -17.78 21.39 -4.49
CA SER A 53 -17.81 21.16 -5.94
C SER A 53 -16.52 21.64 -6.60
N GLY A 54 -15.88 20.76 -7.37
CA GLY A 54 -14.63 21.07 -8.08
C GLY A 54 -13.37 21.10 -7.23
N ALA A 55 -13.47 20.92 -5.89
CA ALA A 55 -12.29 20.80 -5.04
C ALA A 55 -11.61 19.43 -5.20
N MET A 56 -10.30 19.45 -5.20
CA MET A 56 -9.49 18.23 -5.12
C MET A 56 -9.25 17.85 -3.65
N LEU A 57 -8.89 16.58 -3.39
CA LEU A 57 -8.61 16.12 -2.04
C LEU A 57 -7.51 16.95 -1.36
N GLU A 58 -6.54 17.38 -2.11
CA GLU A 58 -5.41 18.20 -1.67
C GLU A 58 -5.82 19.62 -1.24
N ASP A 59 -6.97 20.13 -1.71
CA ASP A 59 -7.53 21.43 -1.33
C ASP A 59 -8.05 21.43 0.11
N TYR A 60 -8.25 20.26 0.70
CA TYR A 60 -8.67 20.12 2.10
C TYR A 60 -7.50 20.19 3.09
N THR A 61 -6.28 20.46 2.65
CA THR A 61 -5.11 20.47 3.54
C THR A 61 -5.22 21.50 4.66
N GLU A 62 -5.68 22.73 4.35
CA GLU A 62 -5.89 23.78 5.36
C GLU A 62 -7.01 23.42 6.34
N THR A 63 -8.07 22.80 5.85
CA THR A 63 -9.17 22.28 6.69
C THR A 63 -8.68 21.19 7.64
N LEU A 64 -7.88 20.25 7.11
CA LEU A 64 -7.29 19.19 7.93
C LEU A 64 -6.29 19.72 8.95
N ALA A 65 -5.51 20.77 8.60
CA ALA A 65 -4.59 21.41 9.53
C ALA A 65 -5.35 22.09 10.70
N ALA A 66 -6.43 22.80 10.40
CA ALA A 66 -7.28 23.40 11.43
C ALA A 66 -7.97 22.35 12.31
N LEU A 67 -8.41 21.24 11.71
CA LEU A 67 -8.98 20.12 12.47
C LEU A 67 -7.94 19.49 13.40
N LEU A 68 -6.72 19.25 12.91
CA LEU A 68 -5.61 18.73 13.73
C LEU A 68 -5.31 19.66 14.90
N SER A 69 -5.31 20.97 14.69
CA SER A 69 -5.12 21.96 15.77
C SER A 69 -6.28 22.00 16.77
N LYS A 70 -7.51 21.59 16.37
CA LYS A 70 -8.68 21.49 17.26
C LYS A 70 -8.67 20.19 18.08
N VAL A 71 -8.30 19.08 17.43
CA VAL A 71 -8.38 17.73 18.04
C VAL A 71 -7.13 17.42 18.85
N GLU A 72 -5.99 17.96 18.45
CA GLU A 72 -4.66 17.74 19.07
C GLU A 72 -4.36 16.25 19.30
N PRO A 73 -4.47 15.40 18.26
CA PRO A 73 -4.22 13.98 18.42
C PRO A 73 -2.72 13.70 18.64
N ASP A 74 -2.41 12.63 19.38
CA ASP A 74 -1.02 12.15 19.49
C ASP A 74 -0.51 11.66 18.13
N ILE A 75 -1.39 10.96 17.37
CA ILE A 75 -1.06 10.43 16.06
C ILE A 75 -2.22 10.70 15.08
N MET A 76 -1.86 11.20 13.88
CA MET A 76 -2.71 11.13 12.70
C MET A 76 -2.30 9.94 11.84
N LEU A 77 -3.13 8.89 11.78
CA LEU A 77 -2.93 7.76 10.86
C LEU A 77 -3.45 8.10 9.48
N VAL A 78 -2.63 7.88 8.46
CA VAL A 78 -2.95 8.26 7.09
C VAL A 78 -2.68 7.08 6.12
N GLN A 79 -3.63 6.85 5.20
CA GLN A 79 -3.44 5.88 4.11
C GLN A 79 -2.28 6.31 3.20
N PRO A 80 -1.35 5.41 2.76
CA PRO A 80 -0.16 5.79 2.00
C PRO A 80 -0.41 5.93 0.48
N THR A 81 -1.51 6.60 0.07
CA THR A 81 -1.73 6.95 -1.34
C THR A 81 -0.84 8.11 -1.76
N LYS A 82 -0.64 8.30 -3.07
CA LYS A 82 0.16 9.43 -3.59
C LYS A 82 -0.42 10.77 -3.16
N ARG A 83 -1.75 10.90 -3.15
CA ARG A 83 -2.46 12.11 -2.74
C ARG A 83 -2.32 12.35 -1.24
N CYS A 84 -2.54 11.32 -0.44
CA CYS A 84 -2.37 11.40 1.00
C CYS A 84 -0.91 11.67 1.42
N LYS A 85 0.10 11.17 0.67
CA LYS A 85 1.52 11.51 0.89
C LYS A 85 1.77 13.02 0.69
N LEU A 86 1.17 13.62 -0.34
CA LEU A 86 1.25 15.07 -0.57
C LEU A 86 0.60 15.85 0.58
N ILE A 87 -0.61 15.45 0.98
CA ILE A 87 -1.35 16.10 2.08
C ILE A 87 -0.55 15.98 3.39
N ALA A 88 -0.05 14.80 3.73
CA ALA A 88 0.77 14.58 4.92
C ALA A 88 2.01 15.48 4.96
N GLY A 89 2.73 15.61 3.85
CA GLY A 89 3.89 16.51 3.74
C GLY A 89 3.52 17.98 3.92
N ARG A 90 2.39 18.43 3.34
CA ARG A 90 1.90 19.82 3.53
C ARG A 90 1.46 20.06 4.98
N LEU A 91 0.72 19.14 5.58
CA LEU A 91 0.32 19.23 7.00
C LEU A 91 1.52 19.31 7.92
N ALA A 92 2.54 18.49 7.69
CA ALA A 92 3.78 18.52 8.45
C ALA A 92 4.47 19.88 8.39
N ALA A 93 4.58 20.45 7.19
CA ALA A 93 5.18 21.76 6.99
C ALA A 93 4.38 22.89 7.66
N MET A 94 3.04 22.80 7.63
CA MET A 94 2.15 23.82 8.23
C MET A 94 2.15 23.76 9.76
N LEU A 95 2.23 22.56 10.35
CA LEU A 95 2.07 22.35 11.79
C LEU A 95 3.39 22.10 12.51
N GLY A 96 4.51 22.03 11.79
CA GLY A 96 5.79 21.63 12.36
C GLY A 96 5.77 20.18 12.90
N ALA A 97 4.95 19.30 12.30
CA ALA A 97 4.74 17.93 12.76
C ALA A 97 5.72 16.95 12.10
N SER A 98 6.09 15.89 12.82
CA SER A 98 6.88 14.78 12.25
C SER A 98 6.02 13.93 11.32
N VAL A 99 6.62 13.44 10.21
CA VAL A 99 5.99 12.44 9.32
C VAL A 99 6.82 11.18 9.28
N ILE A 100 6.20 10.02 9.53
CA ILE A 100 6.83 8.71 9.37
C ILE A 100 6.06 7.95 8.29
N THR A 101 6.73 7.67 7.17
CA THR A 101 6.13 7.00 6.01
C THR A 101 6.49 5.51 5.95
N ASP A 102 5.66 4.75 5.21
CA ASP A 102 5.90 3.34 4.89
C ASP A 102 6.12 2.47 6.15
N VAL A 103 5.33 2.76 7.20
CA VAL A 103 5.39 2.06 8.48
C VAL A 103 4.91 0.63 8.33
N MET A 104 5.69 -0.31 8.87
CA MET A 104 5.43 -1.75 8.86
C MET A 104 4.91 -2.27 10.20
N GLU A 105 5.20 -1.58 11.28
CA GLU A 105 4.76 -1.90 12.64
C GLU A 105 4.67 -0.60 13.44
N LEU A 106 3.58 -0.43 14.17
CA LEU A 106 3.35 0.72 15.05
C LEU A 106 2.93 0.21 16.42
N SER A 107 3.65 0.61 17.45
CA SER A 107 3.40 0.18 18.83
C SER A 107 2.56 1.19 19.61
N LYS A 108 2.02 0.75 20.77
CA LYS A 108 1.22 1.61 21.68
C LYS A 108 1.98 2.81 22.25
N ASN A 109 3.31 2.77 22.28
CA ASN A 109 4.14 3.87 22.74
C ASN A 109 4.57 4.83 21.62
N GLY A 110 4.07 4.61 20.39
CA GLY A 110 4.34 5.45 19.22
C GLY A 110 5.64 5.11 18.49
N ASP A 111 6.31 4.01 18.83
CA ASP A 111 7.47 3.54 18.05
C ASP A 111 7.01 2.93 16.73
N ALA A 112 7.56 3.41 15.64
CA ALA A 112 7.24 2.98 14.29
C ALA A 112 8.44 2.28 13.64
N LYS A 113 8.25 1.06 13.14
CA LYS A 113 9.28 0.37 12.34
C LYS A 113 9.03 0.57 10.87
N ARG A 114 10.09 0.88 10.13
CA ARG A 114 10.05 1.02 8.68
C ARG A 114 11.33 0.51 8.02
N MET A 115 11.21 0.09 6.76
CA MET A 115 12.38 -0.22 5.96
C MET A 115 13.12 1.04 5.53
N VAL A 116 14.44 1.01 5.65
CA VAL A 116 15.35 2.09 5.22
C VAL A 116 16.44 1.55 4.29
N TYR A 117 17.14 2.44 3.61
CA TYR A 117 18.20 2.09 2.66
C TYR A 117 17.76 1.09 1.58
N GLY A 118 16.55 1.32 1.03
CA GLY A 118 16.00 0.44 -0.02
C GLY A 118 15.70 -1.00 0.45
N GLY A 119 15.44 -1.19 1.74
CA GLY A 119 15.14 -2.50 2.34
C GLY A 119 16.35 -3.22 2.95
N ALA A 120 17.52 -2.57 2.99
CA ALA A 120 18.74 -3.16 3.58
C ALA A 120 18.70 -3.17 5.11
N ALA A 121 17.90 -2.31 5.75
CA ALA A 121 17.73 -2.25 7.20
C ALA A 121 16.30 -1.91 7.60
N ILE A 122 15.95 -2.22 8.84
CA ILE A 122 14.72 -1.77 9.50
C ILE A 122 15.10 -0.80 10.59
N SER A 123 14.59 0.44 10.53
CA SER A 123 14.72 1.41 11.62
C SER A 123 13.51 1.37 12.53
N THR A 124 13.74 1.67 13.81
CA THR A 124 12.68 2.03 14.75
C THR A 124 12.78 3.52 14.99
N GLU A 125 11.72 4.24 14.66
CA GLU A 125 11.65 5.70 14.72
C GLU A 125 10.52 6.11 15.66
N LYS A 126 10.71 7.23 16.35
CA LYS A 126 9.68 7.89 17.17
C LYS A 126 9.59 9.36 16.80
N ALA A 127 8.38 9.86 16.67
CA ALA A 127 8.18 11.30 16.45
C ALA A 127 8.70 12.12 17.63
N ALA A 128 9.36 13.23 17.32
CA ALA A 128 9.82 14.19 18.32
C ALA A 128 8.80 15.30 18.59
N THR A 129 7.70 15.32 17.85
CA THR A 129 6.62 16.32 17.95
C THR A 129 5.44 15.78 18.73
N THR A 130 4.63 16.68 19.32
CA THR A 130 3.42 16.33 20.07
C THR A 130 2.42 15.55 19.21
N THR A 131 2.23 15.97 17.98
CA THR A 131 1.43 15.25 16.97
C THR A 131 2.37 14.64 15.93
N ALA A 132 2.20 13.35 15.66
CA ALA A 132 2.89 12.63 14.59
C ALA A 132 1.92 12.32 13.44
N ILE A 133 2.37 12.46 12.19
CA ILE A 133 1.62 11.97 11.02
C ILE A 133 2.27 10.65 10.59
N VAL A 134 1.53 9.55 10.71
CA VAL A 134 2.06 8.20 10.47
C VAL A 134 1.32 7.56 9.30
N MET A 135 2.06 7.19 8.27
CA MET A 135 1.48 6.56 7.08
C MET A 135 1.62 5.05 7.15
N VAL A 136 0.47 4.38 7.21
CA VAL A 136 0.37 2.94 7.46
C VAL A 136 -0.31 2.25 6.29
N GLY A 137 0.36 1.24 5.74
CA GLY A 137 -0.20 0.42 4.66
C GLY A 137 -1.25 -0.60 5.12
N PRO A 138 -1.96 -1.20 4.17
CA PRO A 138 -2.94 -2.25 4.47
C PRO A 138 -2.31 -3.41 5.25
N GLY A 139 -3.07 -3.98 6.18
CA GLY A 139 -2.66 -5.16 6.97
C GLY A 139 -1.63 -4.92 8.08
N VAL A 140 -1.07 -3.72 8.19
CA VAL A 140 0.02 -3.42 9.15
C VAL A 140 -0.46 -3.42 10.60
N LEU A 141 -1.65 -2.90 10.87
CA LEU A 141 -2.21 -2.83 12.22
C LEU A 141 -3.06 -4.07 12.60
N GLY A 142 -2.98 -5.14 11.79
CA GLY A 142 -3.75 -6.37 12.00
C GLY A 142 -5.13 -6.33 11.35
N GLY A 143 -5.74 -7.52 11.20
CA GLY A 143 -7.06 -7.66 10.61
C GLY A 143 -8.16 -7.09 11.49
N ALA A 144 -9.25 -6.67 10.88
CA ALA A 144 -10.44 -6.14 11.53
C ALA A 144 -10.95 -7.11 12.61
N THR A 145 -10.69 -6.79 13.86
CA THR A 145 -11.56 -7.27 14.93
C THR A 145 -12.87 -6.51 14.72
N GLN A 146 -13.97 -7.22 14.48
CA GLN A 146 -15.29 -6.61 14.41
C GLN A 146 -15.58 -5.94 15.76
N SER A 147 -15.24 -4.67 15.88
CA SER A 147 -15.71 -3.85 16.99
C SER A 147 -17.10 -3.33 16.60
N ASN A 148 -18.13 -3.87 17.26
CA ASN A 148 -19.52 -3.50 17.09
C ASN A 148 -19.85 -2.07 17.61
N THR A 149 -19.03 -1.08 17.34
CA THR A 149 -19.33 0.32 17.72
C THR A 149 -19.75 1.08 16.47
N SER A 150 -21.04 0.96 16.13
CA SER A 150 -21.68 1.70 15.03
C SER A 150 -22.49 2.92 15.51
N ASN A 151 -22.29 3.40 16.74
CA ASN A 151 -22.90 4.65 17.20
C ASN A 151 -21.91 5.81 17.04
N ASN A 152 -21.69 6.19 15.81
CA ASN A 152 -20.74 7.25 15.49
C ASN A 152 -21.48 8.59 15.47
N GLU A 153 -21.26 9.42 16.48
CA GLU A 153 -21.65 10.82 16.39
C GLU A 153 -20.82 11.50 15.30
N ALA A 154 -21.49 11.93 14.23
CA ALA A 154 -20.86 12.70 13.19
C ALA A 154 -20.96 14.20 13.51
N GLU A 155 -19.84 14.85 13.70
CA GLU A 155 -19.75 16.31 13.85
C GLU A 155 -19.27 16.93 12.55
N THR A 156 -19.99 17.93 12.06
CA THR A 156 -19.58 18.68 10.87
C THR A 156 -18.42 19.61 11.19
N PHE A 157 -17.34 19.53 10.42
CA PHE A 157 -16.26 20.49 10.43
C PHE A 157 -16.26 21.26 9.12
N ASN A 158 -16.38 22.60 9.23
CA ASN A 158 -16.52 23.44 8.05
C ASN A 158 -15.27 23.45 7.16
N PHE A 159 -15.48 23.40 5.86
CA PHE A 159 -14.42 23.55 4.87
C PHE A 159 -13.77 24.94 4.99
N ILE A 160 -12.47 24.97 4.93
CA ILE A 160 -11.65 26.20 4.89
C ILE A 160 -11.06 26.29 3.49
N GLU A 161 -11.32 27.42 2.81
CA GLU A 161 -10.82 27.66 1.46
C GLU A 161 -9.29 27.61 1.44
N PRO A 162 -8.69 26.82 0.55
CA PRO A 162 -7.23 26.72 0.49
C PRO A 162 -6.60 28.00 -0.05
N LYS A 163 -5.45 28.37 0.49
CA LYS A 163 -4.65 29.53 -0.01
C LYS A 163 -4.20 29.33 -1.46
N ILE A 164 -3.96 28.08 -1.84
CA ILE A 164 -3.57 27.69 -3.21
C ILE A 164 -4.53 26.58 -3.65
N LYS A 165 -5.40 26.91 -4.60
CA LYS A 165 -6.37 25.98 -5.17
C LYS A 165 -5.77 25.23 -6.36
N LEU A 166 -5.97 23.92 -6.41
CA LEU A 166 -5.57 23.08 -7.52
C LEU A 166 -6.62 23.11 -8.63
N ILE A 167 -6.18 23.26 -9.87
CA ILE A 167 -7.07 23.27 -11.05
C ILE A 167 -6.70 22.07 -11.93
N VAL A 168 -7.69 21.22 -12.22
CA VAL A 168 -7.52 20.11 -13.16
C VAL A 168 -7.57 20.68 -14.58
N ILE A 169 -6.42 20.74 -15.24
CA ILE A 169 -6.31 21.22 -16.62
C ILE A 169 -6.81 20.14 -17.60
N ARG A 170 -6.44 18.87 -17.35
CA ARG A 170 -6.79 17.75 -18.22
C ARG A 170 -6.87 16.45 -17.41
N LYS A 171 -7.85 15.61 -17.70
CA LYS A 171 -8.00 14.24 -17.17
C LYS A 171 -7.96 13.27 -18.32
N GLU A 172 -6.95 12.40 -18.31
CA GLU A 172 -6.86 11.27 -19.25
C GLU A 172 -7.24 9.98 -18.55
N GLN A 173 -8.16 9.25 -19.17
CA GLN A 173 -8.44 7.88 -18.74
C GLN A 173 -7.33 6.98 -19.31
N LYS A 174 -6.49 6.44 -18.44
CA LYS A 174 -5.62 5.33 -18.84
C LYS A 174 -6.48 4.08 -19.04
N PRO A 175 -6.21 3.27 -20.08
CA PRO A 175 -6.86 1.98 -20.20
C PRO A 175 -6.62 1.20 -18.90
N LYS A 176 -7.71 0.73 -18.28
CA LYS A 176 -7.61 -0.10 -17.06
C LYS A 176 -6.94 -1.41 -17.46
N VAL A 177 -5.73 -1.62 -17.01
CA VAL A 177 -5.13 -2.94 -16.98
C VAL A 177 -5.87 -3.69 -15.87
N PHE A 178 -6.71 -4.66 -16.25
CA PHE A 178 -7.51 -5.44 -15.33
C PHE A 178 -6.69 -6.53 -14.62
N VAL A 179 -5.59 -6.16 -13.98
CA VAL A 179 -4.80 -7.08 -13.17
C VAL A 179 -4.85 -6.57 -11.73
N ASP A 180 -5.57 -7.27 -10.86
CA ASP A 180 -5.68 -6.91 -9.45
C ASP A 180 -4.59 -7.58 -8.61
N LEU A 181 -3.34 -7.30 -8.96
CA LEU A 181 -2.17 -7.81 -8.24
C LEU A 181 -2.19 -7.58 -6.73
N PRO A 182 -2.61 -6.40 -6.23
CA PRO A 182 -2.63 -6.15 -4.77
C PRO A 182 -3.51 -7.11 -3.98
N ASN A 183 -4.59 -7.63 -4.58
CA ASN A 183 -5.51 -8.56 -3.93
C ASN A 183 -5.32 -10.02 -4.37
N ALA A 184 -4.38 -10.28 -5.27
CA ALA A 184 -4.12 -11.62 -5.77
C ALA A 184 -3.51 -12.52 -4.69
N LYS A 185 -4.12 -13.69 -4.45
CA LYS A 185 -3.60 -14.69 -3.52
C LYS A 185 -2.37 -15.43 -4.07
N ARG A 186 -2.26 -15.54 -5.39
CA ARG A 186 -1.15 -16.20 -6.07
C ARG A 186 -0.65 -15.29 -7.17
N VAL A 187 0.66 -15.10 -7.23
CA VAL A 187 1.28 -14.17 -8.19
C VAL A 187 2.43 -14.87 -8.90
N VAL A 188 2.48 -14.73 -10.21
CA VAL A 188 3.60 -15.16 -11.05
C VAL A 188 4.37 -13.92 -11.48
N GLY A 189 5.56 -13.71 -10.90
CA GLY A 189 6.44 -12.61 -11.24
C GLY A 189 7.40 -13.00 -12.36
N VAL A 190 7.48 -12.17 -13.41
CA VAL A 190 8.38 -12.40 -14.56
C VAL A 190 9.56 -11.44 -14.56
N GLY A 191 10.74 -11.96 -14.87
CA GLY A 191 11.98 -11.20 -14.92
C GLY A 191 12.74 -11.35 -16.25
N ARG A 192 13.93 -10.76 -16.34
CA ARG A 192 14.79 -10.82 -17.54
C ARG A 192 15.34 -12.23 -17.91
N GLY A 193 14.92 -13.26 -17.21
CA GLY A 193 15.14 -14.63 -17.64
C GLY A 193 14.34 -15.01 -18.89
N PHE A 194 13.26 -14.28 -19.19
CA PHE A 194 12.53 -14.35 -20.45
C PHE A 194 13.31 -13.60 -21.55
N VAL A 195 13.29 -14.13 -22.77
CA VAL A 195 14.06 -13.60 -23.90
C VAL A 195 13.20 -12.71 -24.79
N LYS A 196 11.89 -12.98 -24.90
CA LYS A 196 10.94 -12.26 -25.76
C LYS A 196 9.64 -11.99 -25.03
N ALA A 197 8.90 -10.98 -25.48
CA ALA A 197 7.59 -10.64 -24.94
C ALA A 197 6.57 -11.78 -25.10
N GLU A 198 6.60 -12.45 -26.23
CA GLU A 198 5.70 -13.56 -26.55
C GLU A 198 5.88 -14.75 -25.61
N ASP A 199 7.08 -14.93 -25.07
CA ASP A 199 7.39 -16.02 -24.13
C ASP A 199 6.68 -15.84 -22.78
N LEU A 200 6.20 -14.64 -22.46
CA LEU A 200 5.41 -14.37 -21.25
C LEU A 200 4.12 -15.19 -21.18
N GLU A 201 3.67 -15.71 -22.31
CA GLU A 201 2.54 -16.64 -22.39
C GLU A 201 2.73 -17.87 -21.49
N ILE A 202 3.96 -18.33 -21.31
CA ILE A 202 4.30 -19.45 -20.40
C ILE A 202 3.93 -19.08 -18.95
N ALA A 203 4.15 -17.82 -18.55
CA ALA A 203 3.81 -17.34 -17.21
C ALA A 203 2.30 -17.14 -17.06
N HIS A 204 1.61 -16.67 -18.10
CA HIS A 204 0.15 -16.54 -18.10
C HIS A 204 -0.54 -17.89 -17.95
N GLN A 205 -0.07 -18.92 -18.66
CA GLN A 205 -0.59 -20.28 -18.56
C GLN A 205 -0.40 -20.87 -17.15
N LEU A 206 0.75 -20.63 -16.51
CA LEU A 206 0.93 -21.02 -15.11
C LEU A 206 -0.04 -20.27 -14.20
N ALA A 207 -0.17 -18.95 -14.37
CA ALA A 207 -1.07 -18.13 -13.56
C ALA A 207 -2.53 -18.58 -13.69
N GLU A 208 -2.99 -18.91 -14.90
CA GLU A 208 -4.34 -19.43 -15.15
C GLU A 208 -4.58 -20.73 -14.37
N VAL A 209 -3.66 -21.69 -14.46
CA VAL A 209 -3.81 -23.00 -13.78
C VAL A 209 -3.85 -22.86 -12.27
N ILE A 210 -3.06 -21.96 -11.70
CA ILE A 210 -3.04 -21.73 -10.26
C ILE A 210 -4.10 -20.74 -9.77
N GLY A 211 -4.89 -20.15 -10.67
CA GLY A 211 -5.84 -19.07 -10.32
C GLY A 211 -5.13 -17.85 -9.75
N GLY A 212 -4.06 -17.42 -10.40
CA GLY A 212 -3.21 -16.30 -10.00
C GLY A 212 -3.11 -15.20 -11.04
N GLU A 213 -2.37 -14.15 -10.73
CA GLU A 213 -2.13 -12.99 -11.58
C GLU A 213 -0.66 -12.87 -11.98
N VAL A 214 -0.38 -12.25 -13.13
CA VAL A 214 0.99 -12.05 -13.61
C VAL A 214 1.45 -10.63 -13.33
N GLY A 215 2.58 -10.50 -12.61
CA GLY A 215 3.29 -9.25 -12.40
C GLY A 215 4.71 -9.31 -12.94
N CYS A 216 5.42 -8.19 -12.94
CA CYS A 216 6.76 -8.17 -13.54
C CYS A 216 7.79 -7.42 -12.69
N SER A 217 9.06 -7.68 -12.99
CA SER A 217 10.17 -6.89 -12.47
C SER A 217 10.32 -5.57 -13.23
N ARG A 218 10.98 -4.58 -12.60
CA ARG A 218 11.20 -3.25 -13.19
C ARG A 218 11.79 -3.29 -14.61
N PRO A 219 12.80 -4.12 -14.92
CA PRO A 219 13.35 -4.19 -16.25
C PRO A 219 12.32 -4.56 -17.32
N ILE A 220 11.36 -5.45 -17.01
CA ILE A 220 10.31 -5.86 -17.96
C ILE A 220 9.34 -4.71 -18.24
N ALA A 221 8.95 -3.95 -17.20
CA ALA A 221 7.99 -2.85 -17.36
C ALA A 221 8.62 -1.58 -17.94
N GLU A 222 9.81 -1.20 -17.49
CA GLU A 222 10.44 0.08 -17.86
C GLU A 222 11.53 -0.07 -18.92
N GLY A 223 12.29 -1.16 -18.92
CA GLY A 223 13.35 -1.42 -19.88
C GLY A 223 12.78 -1.96 -21.20
N GLU A 224 12.27 -3.17 -21.17
CA GLU A 224 11.76 -3.88 -22.33
C GLU A 224 10.36 -3.40 -22.77
N LYS A 225 9.57 -2.82 -21.82
CA LYS A 225 8.19 -2.37 -22.02
C LYS A 225 7.24 -3.47 -22.50
N TRP A 226 7.51 -4.72 -22.08
CA TRP A 226 6.67 -5.87 -22.42
C TRP A 226 5.40 -5.95 -21.61
N MET A 227 5.40 -5.32 -20.43
CA MET A 227 4.23 -5.27 -19.55
C MET A 227 3.97 -3.84 -19.07
N PRO A 228 2.71 -3.52 -18.73
CA PRO A 228 2.35 -2.21 -18.18
C PRO A 228 3.11 -1.88 -16.89
N LYS A 229 3.43 -0.60 -16.68
CA LYS A 229 4.08 -0.14 -15.44
C LYS A 229 3.27 -0.42 -14.18
N GLU A 230 1.97 -0.53 -14.33
CA GLU A 230 1.02 -0.83 -13.25
C GLU A 230 1.18 -2.25 -12.70
N THR A 231 1.86 -3.15 -13.42
CA THR A 231 2.14 -4.53 -12.99
C THR A 231 3.54 -4.72 -12.40
N TYR A 232 4.33 -3.64 -12.32
CA TYR A 232 5.67 -3.67 -11.78
C TYR A 232 5.68 -3.87 -10.25
N ILE A 233 6.45 -4.87 -9.79
CA ILE A 233 6.61 -5.26 -8.40
C ILE A 233 7.96 -4.79 -7.86
N GLY A 234 7.98 -4.11 -6.72
CA GLY A 234 9.19 -3.63 -6.07
C GLY A 234 9.02 -2.33 -5.31
N VAL A 235 10.11 -1.79 -4.78
CA VAL A 235 10.14 -0.62 -3.89
C VAL A 235 9.47 0.64 -4.45
N SER A 236 9.51 0.85 -5.76
CA SER A 236 8.84 1.98 -6.45
C SER A 236 7.63 1.53 -7.28
N GLY A 237 7.21 0.29 -7.14
CA GLY A 237 6.05 -0.30 -7.79
C GLY A 237 5.02 -0.81 -6.78
N LEU A 238 4.50 -2.01 -7.06
CA LEU A 238 3.55 -2.67 -6.17
C LEU A 238 4.29 -3.41 -5.06
N MET A 239 3.75 -3.33 -3.85
CA MET A 239 4.12 -4.15 -2.70
C MET A 239 2.99 -5.13 -2.45
N LEU A 240 3.28 -6.41 -2.56
CA LEU A 240 2.31 -7.50 -2.54
C LEU A 240 2.48 -8.37 -1.30
N SER A 241 1.38 -9.06 -0.93
CA SER A 241 1.37 -10.03 0.17
C SER A 241 0.61 -11.30 -0.23
N PRO A 242 0.97 -11.96 -1.35
CA PRO A 242 0.28 -13.16 -1.79
C PRO A 242 0.58 -14.35 -0.88
N GLU A 243 -0.29 -15.37 -0.95
CA GLU A 243 -0.01 -16.65 -0.32
C GLU A 243 1.15 -17.37 -1.00
N VAL A 244 1.21 -17.29 -2.34
CA VAL A 244 2.30 -17.90 -3.12
C VAL A 244 2.79 -16.92 -4.18
N TYR A 245 4.10 -16.75 -4.25
CA TYR A 245 4.79 -15.97 -5.27
C TYR A 245 5.75 -16.85 -6.07
N PHE A 246 5.54 -16.95 -7.38
CA PHE A 246 6.48 -17.59 -8.30
C PHE A 246 7.41 -16.53 -8.90
N ALA A 247 8.71 -16.67 -8.71
CA ALA A 247 9.73 -15.80 -9.29
C ALA A 247 10.37 -16.48 -10.51
N LEU A 248 9.91 -16.14 -11.71
CA LEU A 248 10.37 -16.74 -12.96
C LEU A 248 11.44 -15.87 -13.61
N GLY A 249 12.68 -16.33 -13.63
CA GLY A 249 13.80 -15.59 -14.22
C GLY A 249 14.11 -14.24 -13.58
N ILE A 250 13.79 -14.11 -12.30
CA ILE A 250 14.06 -12.92 -11.46
C ILE A 250 15.37 -13.15 -10.71
N SER A 251 16.24 -12.14 -10.68
CA SER A 251 17.54 -12.23 -9.99
C SER A 251 17.46 -12.10 -8.48
N GLY A 252 16.42 -11.44 -7.94
CA GLY A 252 16.26 -11.23 -6.50
C GLY A 252 17.03 -10.03 -5.96
N GLN A 253 17.14 -8.96 -6.74
CA GLN A 253 17.64 -7.68 -6.23
C GLN A 253 16.76 -7.18 -5.08
N VAL A 254 17.39 -6.52 -4.08
CA VAL A 254 16.69 -6.03 -2.86
C VAL A 254 15.45 -5.21 -3.20
N GLN A 255 15.52 -4.36 -4.23
CA GLN A 255 14.42 -3.50 -4.65
C GLN A 255 13.19 -4.29 -5.15
N HIS A 256 13.38 -5.48 -5.71
CA HIS A 256 12.28 -6.36 -6.10
C HIS A 256 11.77 -7.14 -4.89
N MET A 257 12.69 -7.66 -4.08
CA MET A 257 12.35 -8.46 -2.89
C MET A 257 11.51 -7.70 -1.89
N VAL A 258 11.73 -6.39 -1.71
CA VAL A 258 10.87 -5.51 -0.90
C VAL A 258 9.40 -5.59 -1.34
N GLY A 259 9.15 -5.73 -2.65
CA GLY A 259 7.79 -5.84 -3.19
C GLY A 259 7.08 -7.15 -2.88
N ILE A 260 7.81 -8.18 -2.44
CA ILE A 260 7.26 -9.53 -2.20
C ILE A 260 7.62 -10.13 -0.84
N ASN A 261 8.32 -9.42 0.02
CA ASN A 261 8.80 -9.91 1.32
C ASN A 261 7.69 -10.29 2.32
N ARG A 262 6.44 -9.95 1.99
CA ARG A 262 5.23 -10.35 2.73
C ARG A 262 4.53 -11.57 2.13
N SER A 263 5.08 -12.17 1.08
CA SER A 263 4.57 -13.44 0.53
C SER A 263 4.72 -14.55 1.57
N LYS A 264 3.71 -15.41 1.70
CA LYS A 264 3.81 -16.56 2.63
C LYS A 264 4.77 -17.62 2.13
N VAL A 265 4.81 -17.84 0.80
CA VAL A 265 5.70 -18.80 0.14
C VAL A 265 6.27 -18.16 -1.13
N VAL A 266 7.58 -18.21 -1.30
CA VAL A 266 8.30 -17.77 -2.49
C VAL A 266 8.95 -18.97 -3.19
N ILE A 267 8.59 -19.20 -4.45
CA ILE A 267 9.12 -20.27 -5.30
C ILE A 267 9.94 -19.63 -6.41
N ALA A 268 11.23 -19.89 -6.48
CA ALA A 268 12.13 -19.29 -7.47
C ALA A 268 12.56 -20.28 -8.53
N ILE A 269 12.49 -19.88 -9.80
CA ILE A 269 13.04 -20.61 -10.96
C ILE A 269 14.04 -19.71 -11.65
N ASN A 270 15.31 -20.10 -11.67
CA ASN A 270 16.38 -19.34 -12.32
C ASN A 270 17.47 -20.29 -12.82
N LYS A 271 18.06 -19.98 -13.98
CA LYS A 271 19.17 -20.75 -14.54
C LYS A 271 20.51 -20.51 -13.81
N ASP A 272 20.65 -19.34 -13.18
CA ASP A 272 21.84 -18.99 -12.40
C ASP A 272 21.67 -19.48 -10.96
N LYS A 273 22.41 -20.50 -10.56
CA LYS A 273 22.42 -21.05 -9.20
C LYS A 273 22.87 -20.05 -8.13
N ASN A 274 23.60 -19.00 -8.52
CA ASN A 274 24.09 -17.96 -7.63
C ASN A 274 23.13 -16.76 -7.54
N ALA A 275 22.00 -16.78 -8.23
CA ALA A 275 21.04 -15.69 -8.19
C ALA A 275 20.60 -15.40 -6.74
N PRO A 276 20.66 -14.14 -6.27
CA PRO A 276 20.31 -13.76 -4.91
C PRO A 276 18.90 -14.18 -4.47
N ILE A 277 17.98 -14.40 -5.43
CA ILE A 277 16.61 -14.85 -5.18
C ILE A 277 16.58 -16.14 -4.35
N PHE A 278 17.52 -17.08 -4.58
CA PHE A 278 17.55 -18.36 -3.88
C PHE A 278 17.87 -18.24 -2.39
N LYS A 279 18.47 -17.11 -1.94
CA LYS A 279 18.70 -16.87 -0.52
C LYS A 279 17.44 -16.48 0.25
N GLN A 280 16.39 -16.09 -0.46
CA GLN A 280 15.15 -15.58 0.11
C GLN A 280 13.91 -16.38 -0.32
N ALA A 281 14.09 -17.35 -1.22
CA ALA A 281 13.03 -18.24 -1.65
C ALA A 281 12.91 -19.44 -0.69
N ASP A 282 11.67 -19.85 -0.41
CA ASP A 282 11.38 -21.08 0.35
C ASP A 282 11.68 -22.32 -0.48
N TYR A 283 11.44 -22.24 -1.79
CA TYR A 283 11.75 -23.29 -2.75
C TYR A 283 12.48 -22.72 -3.96
N GLY A 284 13.55 -23.39 -4.36
CA GLY A 284 14.37 -22.98 -5.50
C GLY A 284 14.59 -24.11 -6.50
N ILE A 285 14.34 -23.82 -7.77
CA ILE A 285 14.65 -24.75 -8.87
C ILE A 285 15.69 -24.09 -9.77
N VAL A 286 16.89 -24.66 -9.82
CA VAL A 286 17.96 -24.20 -10.71
C VAL A 286 17.79 -24.88 -12.07
N GLY A 287 17.48 -24.10 -13.09
CA GLY A 287 17.32 -24.60 -14.44
C GLY A 287 16.63 -23.65 -15.41
N ASP A 288 16.40 -24.16 -16.61
CA ASP A 288 15.77 -23.40 -17.69
C ASP A 288 14.27 -23.27 -17.47
N LEU A 289 13.81 -22.02 -17.32
CA LEU A 289 12.39 -21.71 -17.11
C LEU A 289 11.50 -22.19 -18.25
N TYR A 290 12.02 -22.22 -19.49
CA TYR A 290 11.29 -22.71 -20.68
C TYR A 290 11.00 -24.21 -20.65
N LYS A 291 11.74 -24.98 -19.85
CA LYS A 291 11.50 -26.40 -19.63
C LYS A 291 10.71 -26.66 -18.34
N ILE A 292 11.07 -25.94 -17.28
CA ILE A 292 10.53 -26.18 -15.94
C ILE A 292 9.08 -25.67 -15.83
N VAL A 293 8.81 -24.44 -16.31
CA VAL A 293 7.48 -23.83 -16.12
C VAL A 293 6.39 -24.60 -16.86
N PRO A 294 6.55 -25.00 -18.16
CA PRO A 294 5.55 -25.81 -18.82
C PRO A 294 5.33 -27.19 -18.17
N ALA A 295 6.42 -27.85 -17.71
CA ALA A 295 6.33 -29.11 -17.00
C ALA A 295 5.58 -28.99 -15.65
N LEU A 296 5.83 -27.89 -14.92
CA LEU A 296 5.12 -27.57 -13.68
C LEU A 296 3.63 -27.30 -13.96
N THR A 297 3.33 -26.48 -14.96
CA THR A 297 1.96 -26.16 -15.38
C THR A 297 1.17 -27.41 -15.75
N SER A 298 1.82 -28.34 -16.49
CA SER A 298 1.20 -29.63 -16.86
C SER A 298 0.89 -30.53 -15.64
N LYS A 299 1.70 -30.46 -14.58
CA LYS A 299 1.48 -31.26 -13.37
C LYS A 299 0.44 -30.66 -12.42
N LEU A 300 0.16 -29.38 -12.55
CA LEU A 300 -0.82 -28.66 -11.71
C LEU A 300 -2.23 -28.63 -12.34
N LYS A 301 -2.36 -28.98 -13.63
CA LYS A 301 -3.64 -29.27 -14.29
C LYS A 301 -4.26 -30.56 -13.78
#